data_3ec75ab3eed2089e716bbe93bdad80ef
#
_entry.id   3ec75ab3eed2089e716bbe93bdad80ef
#
_cell.length_a   1.000
_cell.length_b   1.000
_cell.length_c   1.000
_cell.angle_alpha   90.00
_cell.angle_beta   90.00
_cell.angle_gamma   90.00
#
_symmetry.space_group_name_H-M   'P 1'
#
loop_
_entity.id
_entity.type
_entity.pdbx_description
1 polymer ?
#
loop_
_entity_poly.entity_id
_entity_poly.type
_entity_poly.pdbx_seq_one_letter_code
_entity_poly.pdbx_strand_id
1 'polypeptide(L)'
;MSQISFAFEPRFISSLVAIPKEVHSKLVKCLSLLARDPSNTGLNDEPLRGPADGLRSARVDREYRLIYERRSEGELQLLLVAKHDEAYREADRVRIRVAPCIRVPGQAGRSSTGLGPQAIFAEPAVVLCLISPKGRKYLPLTKFLAEQSPEIRRLDLSFAEIFLVISAELPKSAYLYPAWWANDGTHVQAAAWMTVGWKTTELRLDGRRVTFERVT
;
A
#
# COMPACT_ATOMS: atom_id res chain seq x y z
N MET A 1 15.79 -18.57 5.33
CA MET A 1 15.31 -17.72 4.22
C MET A 1 14.65 -16.51 4.85
N SER A 2 15.19 -15.31 4.67
CA SER A 2 14.59 -14.08 5.21
C SER A 2 13.23 -13.87 4.55
N GLN A 3 12.20 -13.72 5.36
CA GLN A 3 10.85 -13.46 4.87
C GLN A 3 10.81 -12.04 4.32
N ILE A 4 10.45 -11.87 3.04
CA ILE A 4 10.31 -10.55 2.44
C ILE A 4 9.02 -9.91 2.96
N SER A 5 9.13 -8.67 3.40
CA SER A 5 7.99 -7.81 3.78
C SER A 5 7.82 -6.68 2.77
N PHE A 6 6.58 -6.26 2.53
CA PHE A 6 6.27 -5.10 1.72
C PHE A 6 5.86 -3.93 2.62
N ALA A 7 6.55 -2.82 2.45
CA ALA A 7 6.10 -1.52 2.92
C ALA A 7 5.60 -0.71 1.72
N PHE A 8 4.64 0.20 1.90
CA PHE A 8 4.20 1.05 0.80
C PHE A 8 3.87 2.45 1.24
N GLU A 9 4.03 3.34 0.30
CA GLU A 9 3.61 4.72 0.43
C GLU A 9 2.15 4.91 0.00
N PRO A 10 1.46 5.94 0.52
CA PRO A 10 0.11 6.28 0.08
C PRO A 10 -0.03 6.45 -1.44
N ARG A 11 1.04 6.90 -2.11
CA ARG A 11 1.10 7.00 -3.57
C ARG A 11 0.96 5.67 -4.28
N PHE A 12 1.54 4.59 -3.73
CA PHE A 12 1.38 3.26 -4.31
C PHE A 12 -0.10 2.88 -4.34
N ILE A 13 -0.82 3.08 -3.23
CA ILE A 13 -2.26 2.80 -3.17
C ILE A 13 -3.04 3.67 -4.17
N SER A 14 -2.69 4.96 -4.28
CA SER A 14 -3.32 5.84 -5.27
C SER A 14 -3.09 5.36 -6.70
N SER A 15 -1.87 4.91 -7.01
CA SER A 15 -1.53 4.37 -8.33
C SER A 15 -2.28 3.05 -8.63
N LEU A 16 -2.50 2.19 -7.62
CA LEU A 16 -3.30 0.97 -7.77
C LEU A 16 -4.73 1.25 -8.20
N VAL A 17 -5.33 2.31 -7.67
CA VAL A 17 -6.70 2.72 -8.06
C VAL A 17 -6.73 3.18 -9.51
N ALA A 18 -5.66 3.83 -9.98
CA ALA A 18 -5.59 4.42 -11.31
C ALA A 18 -5.31 3.42 -12.45
N ILE A 19 -4.65 2.28 -12.17
CA ILE A 19 -4.28 1.33 -13.23
C ILE A 19 -5.47 0.48 -13.70
N PRO A 20 -5.48 0.07 -14.98
CA PRO A 20 -6.54 -0.80 -15.55
C PRO A 20 -6.60 -2.17 -14.87
N LYS A 21 -7.77 -2.79 -14.90
CA LYS A 21 -8.04 -4.10 -14.29
C LYS A 21 -7.08 -5.20 -14.79
N GLU A 22 -6.72 -5.16 -16.06
CA GLU A 22 -5.86 -6.14 -16.71
C GLU A 22 -4.43 -6.11 -16.15
N VAL A 23 -3.99 -4.93 -15.71
CA VAL A 23 -2.65 -4.72 -15.13
C VAL A 23 -2.56 -5.28 -13.71
N HIS A 24 -3.66 -5.29 -12.95
CA HIS A 24 -3.67 -5.84 -11.58
C HIS A 24 -3.20 -7.30 -11.52
N SER A 25 -3.69 -8.15 -12.42
CA SER A 25 -3.29 -9.58 -12.44
C SER A 25 -1.79 -9.75 -12.72
N LYS A 26 -1.23 -8.88 -13.57
CA LYS A 26 0.20 -8.89 -13.91
C LYS A 26 1.04 -8.34 -12.76
N LEU A 27 0.54 -7.30 -12.07
CA LEU A 27 1.18 -6.75 -10.88
C LEU A 27 1.22 -7.78 -9.74
N VAL A 28 0.15 -8.55 -9.52
CA VAL A 28 0.14 -9.68 -8.57
C VAL A 28 1.27 -10.66 -8.88
N LYS A 29 1.44 -11.04 -10.15
CA LYS A 29 2.53 -11.94 -10.55
C LYS A 29 3.91 -11.31 -10.30
N CYS A 30 4.08 -10.03 -10.65
CA CYS A 30 5.33 -9.29 -10.41
C CYS A 30 5.68 -9.27 -8.92
N LEU A 31 4.74 -8.90 -8.05
CA LEU A 31 4.95 -8.87 -6.60
C LEU A 31 5.17 -10.27 -6.00
N SER A 32 4.49 -11.29 -6.53
CA SER A 32 4.73 -12.68 -6.12
C SER A 32 6.14 -13.16 -6.46
N LEU A 33 6.68 -12.74 -7.60
CA LEU A 33 8.08 -13.02 -7.98
C LEU A 33 9.03 -12.24 -7.08
N LEU A 34 8.80 -10.95 -6.85
CA LEU A 34 9.61 -10.12 -5.94
C LEU A 34 9.65 -10.70 -4.52
N ALA A 35 8.52 -11.23 -4.01
CA ALA A 35 8.43 -11.82 -2.68
C ALA A 35 9.22 -13.13 -2.55
N ARG A 36 9.37 -13.89 -3.66
CA ARG A 36 10.11 -15.16 -3.67
C ARG A 36 11.59 -14.97 -3.97
N ASP A 37 11.88 -14.18 -4.98
CA ASP A 37 13.23 -13.97 -5.51
C ASP A 37 13.32 -12.60 -6.18
N PRO A 38 13.79 -11.56 -5.43
CA PRO A 38 13.98 -10.22 -6.00
C PRO A 38 15.06 -10.13 -7.10
N SER A 39 15.85 -11.19 -7.28
CA SER A 39 16.88 -11.26 -8.34
C SER A 39 16.40 -11.96 -9.60
N ASN A 40 15.13 -12.39 -9.63
CA ASN A 40 14.55 -13.12 -10.75
C ASN A 40 14.62 -12.31 -12.06
N THR A 41 15.25 -12.90 -13.09
CA THR A 41 15.43 -12.24 -14.39
C THR A 41 14.12 -11.88 -15.11
N GLY A 42 13.02 -12.61 -14.79
CA GLY A 42 11.69 -12.32 -15.33
C GLY A 42 11.09 -10.98 -14.89
N LEU A 43 11.62 -10.40 -13.82
CA LEU A 43 11.24 -9.07 -13.33
C LEU A 43 11.84 -7.94 -14.17
N ASN A 44 12.89 -8.22 -14.94
CA ASN A 44 13.69 -7.19 -15.62
C ASN A 44 13.97 -6.01 -14.70
N ASP A 45 14.43 -6.36 -13.47
CA ASP A 45 14.65 -5.43 -12.38
C ASP A 45 15.93 -4.63 -12.63
N GLU A 46 15.80 -3.33 -12.73
CA GLU A 46 16.90 -2.42 -13.01
C GLU A 46 17.02 -1.30 -11.96
N PRO A 47 18.23 -0.94 -11.53
CA PRO A 47 18.44 0.22 -10.69
C PRO A 47 18.20 1.50 -11.50
N LEU A 48 17.51 2.46 -10.91
CA LEU A 48 17.35 3.79 -11.49
C LEU A 48 18.61 4.63 -11.22
N ARG A 49 18.88 5.60 -12.07
CA ARG A 49 20.04 6.51 -11.98
C ARG A 49 19.59 7.96 -11.91
N GLY A 50 20.53 8.85 -11.56
CA GLY A 50 20.26 10.28 -11.48
C GLY A 50 19.41 10.67 -10.27
N PRO A 51 18.36 11.50 -10.42
CA PRO A 51 17.53 11.94 -9.31
C PRO A 51 16.83 10.80 -8.55
N ALA A 52 16.56 9.68 -9.25
CA ALA A 52 15.92 8.49 -8.69
C ALA A 52 16.93 7.44 -8.18
N ASP A 53 18.20 7.81 -7.96
CA ASP A 53 19.22 6.87 -7.48
C ASP A 53 18.82 6.19 -6.16
N GLY A 54 19.08 4.88 -6.06
CA GLY A 54 18.63 4.03 -4.94
C GLY A 54 17.23 3.42 -5.11
N LEU A 55 16.44 3.89 -6.09
CA LEU A 55 15.20 3.24 -6.47
C LEU A 55 15.45 2.16 -7.53
N ARG A 56 14.48 1.27 -7.66
CA ARG A 56 14.49 0.18 -8.63
C ARG A 56 13.19 0.14 -9.42
N SER A 57 13.28 -0.31 -10.65
CA SER A 57 12.16 -0.51 -11.56
C SER A 57 11.99 -1.99 -11.87
N ALA A 58 10.83 -2.58 -11.57
CA ALA A 58 10.49 -3.93 -11.99
C ALA A 58 9.40 -3.89 -13.08
N ARG A 59 9.54 -4.78 -14.06
CA ARG A 59 8.58 -4.89 -15.17
C ARG A 59 7.30 -5.58 -14.70
N VAL A 60 6.17 -4.88 -14.77
CA VAL A 60 4.84 -5.46 -14.59
C VAL A 60 4.35 -6.07 -15.92
N ASP A 61 4.46 -5.29 -17.01
CA ASP A 61 4.22 -5.75 -18.37
C ASP A 61 5.00 -4.89 -19.40
N ARG A 62 4.56 -4.84 -20.66
CA ARG A 62 5.25 -4.06 -21.71
C ARG A 62 5.15 -2.54 -21.47
N GLU A 63 4.06 -2.07 -20.88
CA GLU A 63 3.77 -0.65 -20.68
C GLU A 63 3.97 -0.19 -19.24
N TYR A 64 3.78 -1.07 -18.24
CA TYR A 64 3.74 -0.71 -16.83
C TYR A 64 4.99 -1.14 -16.07
N ARG A 65 5.42 -0.26 -15.15
CA ARG A 65 6.56 -0.46 -14.24
C ARG A 65 6.10 -0.29 -12.80
N LEU A 66 6.69 -1.10 -11.92
CA LEU A 66 6.62 -0.94 -10.47
C LEU A 66 7.92 -0.27 -10.02
N ILE A 67 7.80 0.86 -9.33
CA ILE A 67 8.94 1.54 -8.70
C ILE A 67 8.95 1.20 -7.22
N TYR A 68 10.11 0.79 -6.71
CA TYR A 68 10.29 0.38 -5.34
C TYR A 68 11.72 0.66 -4.85
N GLU A 69 11.91 0.63 -3.53
CA GLU A 69 13.20 0.76 -2.86
C GLU A 69 13.49 -0.50 -2.05
N ARG A 70 14.75 -0.95 -2.04
CA ARG A 70 15.22 -1.98 -1.08
C ARG A 70 15.78 -1.26 0.14
N ARG A 71 15.11 -1.36 1.29
CA ARG A 71 15.53 -0.67 2.52
C ARG A 71 16.49 -1.48 3.37
N SER A 72 16.25 -2.78 3.47
CA SER A 72 17.07 -3.73 4.23
C SER A 72 16.95 -5.12 3.61
N GLU A 73 17.70 -6.09 4.14
CA GLU A 73 17.49 -7.48 3.76
C GLU A 73 16.07 -7.92 4.14
N GLY A 74 15.25 -8.19 3.11
CA GLY A 74 13.88 -8.64 3.26
C GLY A 74 12.82 -7.54 3.32
N GLU A 75 13.18 -6.25 3.25
CA GLU A 75 12.21 -5.16 3.21
C GLU A 75 12.19 -4.43 1.87
N LEU A 76 11.05 -4.44 1.18
CA LEU A 76 10.82 -3.74 -0.07
C LEU A 76 9.74 -2.68 0.11
N GLN A 77 10.09 -1.41 -0.10
CA GLN A 77 9.13 -0.32 -0.09
C GLN A 77 8.58 -0.06 -1.48
N LEU A 78 7.29 -0.30 -1.67
CA LEU A 78 6.58 -0.04 -2.92
C LEU A 78 6.17 1.43 -2.99
N LEU A 79 6.52 2.12 -4.07
CA LEU A 79 6.34 3.57 -4.21
C LEU A 79 5.21 3.92 -5.17
N LEU A 80 5.19 3.31 -6.35
CA LEU A 80 4.14 3.54 -7.34
C LEU A 80 4.15 2.46 -8.44
N VAL A 81 3.04 2.32 -9.14
CA VAL A 81 2.92 1.58 -10.39
C VAL A 81 2.30 2.48 -11.45
N ALA A 82 2.97 2.67 -12.58
CA ALA A 82 2.52 3.54 -13.65
C ALA A 82 3.04 3.08 -15.02
N LYS A 83 2.59 3.73 -16.08
CA LYS A 83 3.17 3.54 -17.42
C LYS A 83 4.65 3.90 -17.40
N HIS A 84 5.43 3.21 -18.24
CA HIS A 84 6.89 3.33 -18.31
C HIS A 84 7.40 4.77 -18.14
N ASP A 85 7.03 5.67 -19.04
CA ASP A 85 7.55 7.05 -19.05
C ASP A 85 7.07 7.88 -17.85
N GLU A 86 5.86 7.61 -17.35
CA GLU A 86 5.30 8.25 -16.17
C GLU A 86 5.98 7.75 -14.90
N ALA A 87 6.24 6.44 -14.82
CA ALA A 87 6.91 5.82 -13.68
C ALA A 87 8.27 6.44 -13.42
N TYR A 88 9.07 6.66 -14.46
CA TYR A 88 10.39 7.28 -14.33
C TYR A 88 10.30 8.76 -13.94
N ARG A 89 9.42 9.53 -14.57
CA ARG A 89 9.19 10.94 -14.18
C ARG A 89 8.73 11.11 -12.73
N GLU A 90 7.84 10.23 -12.27
CA GLU A 90 7.38 10.27 -10.87
C GLU A 90 8.45 9.76 -9.89
N ALA A 91 9.28 8.78 -10.28
CA ALA A 91 10.42 8.33 -9.48
C ALA A 91 11.41 9.47 -9.20
N ASP A 92 11.75 10.26 -10.21
CA ASP A 92 12.59 11.46 -10.04
C ASP A 92 11.98 12.46 -9.04
N ARG A 93 10.68 12.68 -9.10
CA ARG A 93 9.96 13.59 -8.18
C ARG A 93 9.90 13.07 -6.73
N VAL A 94 9.85 11.75 -6.54
CA VAL A 94 9.84 11.14 -5.20
C VAL A 94 11.12 11.49 -4.47
N ARG A 95 12.28 11.34 -5.10
CA ARG A 95 13.59 11.61 -4.48
C ARG A 95 13.84 13.07 -4.21
N ILE A 96 13.41 13.98 -5.08
CA ILE A 96 13.57 15.44 -4.88
C ILE A 96 12.88 15.90 -3.59
N ARG A 97 11.77 15.26 -3.18
CA ARG A 97 11.06 15.60 -1.92
C ARG A 97 11.69 14.99 -0.66
N VAL A 98 12.54 13.98 -0.82
CA VAL A 98 13.22 13.28 0.29
C VAL A 98 14.70 13.70 0.39
N ALA A 99 15.14 14.71 -0.38
CA ALA A 99 16.49 15.24 -0.25
C ALA A 99 16.75 15.67 1.21
N PRO A 100 17.79 15.16 1.88
CA PRO A 100 18.06 15.47 3.27
C PRO A 100 18.32 16.97 3.39
N CYS A 101 17.65 17.61 4.36
CA CYS A 101 18.06 18.92 4.83
C CYS A 101 19.59 18.91 5.00
N ILE A 102 20.26 19.80 4.29
CA ILE A 102 21.71 20.04 4.38
C ILE A 102 22.07 20.08 5.87
N ARG A 103 22.88 19.12 6.31
CA ARG A 103 23.49 19.17 7.65
C ARG A 103 24.38 20.39 7.72
N VAL A 104 23.93 21.41 8.42
CA VAL A 104 24.79 22.46 8.90
C VAL A 104 25.73 21.82 9.94
N PRO A 105 27.06 21.84 9.77
CA PRO A 105 27.98 21.31 10.76
C PRO A 105 27.93 22.19 12.01
N GLY A 106 27.53 21.64 13.16
CA GLY A 106 27.74 22.30 14.44
C GLY A 106 26.59 22.35 15.44
N GLN A 107 25.74 21.32 15.54
CA GLN A 107 24.94 21.12 16.76
C GLN A 107 24.85 19.63 17.10
N ALA A 108 25.62 19.22 18.08
CA ALA A 108 25.45 17.96 18.78
C ALA A 108 24.22 18.05 19.69
N GLY A 109 23.32 17.08 19.59
CA GLY A 109 22.31 16.80 20.60
C GLY A 109 20.92 17.32 20.30
N ARG A 110 20.14 16.49 19.63
CA ARG A 110 18.76 16.04 19.94
C ARG A 110 18.22 15.31 18.72
N SER A 111 17.98 14.02 18.87
CA SER A 111 17.28 13.20 17.90
C SER A 111 15.85 13.73 17.73
N SER A 112 15.64 14.59 16.76
CA SER A 112 14.31 14.83 16.24
C SER A 112 14.06 13.76 15.18
N THR A 113 13.39 12.71 15.56
CA THR A 113 12.69 11.80 14.65
C THR A 113 11.71 12.63 13.82
N GLY A 114 12.17 13.12 12.67
CA GLY A 114 11.30 13.67 11.64
C GLY A 114 10.38 12.55 11.18
N LEU A 115 9.11 12.65 11.54
CA LEU A 115 8.02 11.81 11.05
C LEU A 115 7.85 12.07 9.55
N GLY A 116 8.64 11.39 8.73
CA GLY A 116 8.25 11.12 7.36
C GLY A 116 6.95 10.29 7.38
N PRO A 117 6.17 10.25 6.28
CA PRO A 117 4.98 9.41 6.24
C PRO A 117 5.35 8.02 6.69
N GLN A 118 4.70 7.53 7.77
CA GLN A 118 5.00 6.23 8.36
C GLN A 118 4.80 5.17 7.28
N ALA A 119 5.86 4.46 6.95
CA ALA A 119 5.79 3.32 6.05
C ALA A 119 4.84 2.28 6.66
N ILE A 120 3.84 1.87 5.91
CA ILE A 120 2.85 0.89 6.35
C ILE A 120 3.40 -0.47 5.95
N PHE A 121 3.68 -1.30 6.94
CA PHE A 121 4.19 -2.66 6.74
C PHE A 121 3.03 -3.64 6.60
N ALA A 122 3.05 -4.48 5.57
CA ALA A 122 2.10 -5.56 5.42
C ALA A 122 2.80 -6.81 4.87
N GLU A 123 2.30 -7.97 5.28
CA GLU A 123 2.75 -9.24 4.74
C GLU A 123 2.43 -9.33 3.23
N PRO A 124 3.32 -9.92 2.42
CA PRO A 124 3.11 -10.05 0.97
C PRO A 124 1.78 -10.70 0.61
N ALA A 125 1.33 -11.69 1.39
CA ALA A 125 0.05 -12.37 1.17
C ALA A 125 -1.14 -11.41 1.27
N VAL A 126 -1.13 -10.51 2.25
CA VAL A 126 -2.19 -9.51 2.46
C VAL A 126 -2.22 -8.51 1.32
N VAL A 127 -1.05 -8.02 0.90
CA VAL A 127 -0.94 -7.09 -0.24
C VAL A 127 -1.42 -7.76 -1.53
N LEU A 128 -0.99 -9.00 -1.79
CA LEU A 128 -1.42 -9.76 -2.97
C LEU A 128 -2.93 -10.00 -2.97
N CYS A 129 -3.52 -10.24 -1.81
CA CYS A 129 -4.97 -10.39 -1.65
C CYS A 129 -5.71 -9.09 -2.03
N LEU A 130 -5.25 -7.94 -1.52
CA LEU A 130 -5.84 -6.63 -1.79
C LEU A 130 -5.80 -6.26 -3.28
N ILE A 131 -4.65 -6.44 -3.94
CA ILE A 131 -4.49 -6.07 -5.35
C ILE A 131 -5.05 -7.10 -6.33
N SER A 132 -5.57 -8.23 -5.84
CA SER A 132 -6.26 -9.22 -6.65
C SER A 132 -7.48 -8.62 -7.36
N PRO A 133 -7.99 -9.24 -8.44
CA PRO A 133 -9.21 -8.73 -9.12
C PRO A 133 -10.43 -8.57 -8.20
N LYS A 134 -10.55 -9.42 -7.17
CA LYS A 134 -11.63 -9.34 -6.17
C LYS A 134 -11.36 -8.23 -5.13
N GLY A 135 -10.11 -8.00 -4.76
CA GLY A 135 -9.70 -6.97 -3.78
C GLY A 135 -9.85 -5.55 -4.33
N ARG A 136 -9.74 -5.36 -5.65
CA ARG A 136 -9.83 -4.06 -6.31
C ARG A 136 -11.05 -3.23 -5.90
N LYS A 137 -12.19 -3.86 -5.63
CA LYS A 137 -13.40 -3.20 -5.15
C LYS A 137 -13.16 -2.37 -3.89
N TYR A 138 -12.25 -2.82 -3.02
CA TYR A 138 -11.98 -2.22 -1.72
C TYR A 138 -10.76 -1.29 -1.70
N LEU A 139 -10.04 -1.15 -2.83
CA LEU A 139 -8.91 -0.21 -2.93
C LEU A 139 -9.27 1.24 -2.59
N PRO A 140 -10.45 1.77 -2.96
CA PRO A 140 -10.83 3.12 -2.53
C PRO A 140 -10.94 3.26 -1.02
N LEU A 141 -11.40 2.22 -0.30
CA LEU A 141 -11.42 2.20 1.16
C LEU A 141 -9.98 2.18 1.73
N THR A 142 -9.10 1.40 1.13
CA THR A 142 -7.67 1.38 1.50
C THR A 142 -7.06 2.77 1.37
N LYS A 143 -7.29 3.43 0.23
CA LYS A 143 -6.83 4.80 -0.01
C LYS A 143 -7.38 5.77 1.02
N PHE A 144 -8.69 5.76 1.25
CA PHE A 144 -9.36 6.62 2.22
C PHE A 144 -8.76 6.47 3.62
N LEU A 145 -8.54 5.23 4.08
CA LEU A 145 -7.94 4.95 5.40
C LEU A 145 -6.46 5.36 5.47
N ALA A 146 -5.69 5.20 4.38
CA ALA A 146 -4.30 5.60 4.30
C ALA A 146 -4.11 7.12 4.37
N GLU A 147 -5.06 7.88 3.83
CA GLU A 147 -5.03 9.35 3.78
C GLU A 147 -5.49 10.02 5.09
N GLN A 148 -5.99 9.24 6.07
CA GLN A 148 -6.37 9.81 7.38
C GLN A 148 -5.15 10.36 8.11
N SER A 149 -5.32 11.52 8.78
CA SER A 149 -4.28 12.11 9.62
C SER A 149 -3.69 11.08 10.60
N PRO A 150 -2.38 11.06 10.84
CA PRO A 150 -1.75 10.18 11.82
C PRO A 150 -2.31 10.32 13.25
N GLU A 151 -2.91 11.46 13.57
CA GLU A 151 -3.53 11.75 14.87
C GLU A 151 -4.86 11.02 15.05
N ILE A 152 -5.53 10.68 13.94
CA ILE A 152 -6.79 9.93 13.99
C ILE A 152 -6.48 8.47 14.28
N ARG A 153 -6.78 8.06 15.52
CA ARG A 153 -6.58 6.68 16.00
C ARG A 153 -7.81 5.81 15.85
N ARG A 154 -8.98 6.43 15.77
CA ARG A 154 -10.27 5.74 15.72
C ARG A 154 -11.19 6.43 14.74
N LEU A 155 -11.89 5.64 13.91
CA LEU A 155 -12.80 6.10 12.88
C LEU A 155 -14.06 5.23 12.88
N ASP A 156 -15.22 5.83 13.14
CA ASP A 156 -16.51 5.14 13.13
C ASP A 156 -17.25 5.46 11.84
N LEU A 157 -17.43 4.46 10.98
CA LEU A 157 -18.05 4.59 9.68
C LEU A 157 -19.37 3.82 9.62
N SER A 158 -20.39 4.44 9.05
CA SER A 158 -21.60 3.74 8.65
C SER A 158 -21.36 2.93 7.37
N PHE A 159 -22.14 1.90 7.14
CA PHE A 159 -22.08 1.13 5.88
C PHE A 159 -22.42 1.99 4.67
N ALA A 160 -23.24 3.05 4.84
CA ALA A 160 -23.53 4.02 3.79
C ALA A 160 -22.30 4.87 3.43
N GLU A 161 -21.51 5.32 4.41
CA GLU A 161 -20.26 6.03 4.15
C GLU A 161 -19.25 5.13 3.46
N ILE A 162 -19.13 3.86 3.86
CA ILE A 162 -18.27 2.89 3.18
C ILE A 162 -18.74 2.66 1.75
N PHE A 163 -20.05 2.54 1.50
CA PHE A 163 -20.62 2.45 0.15
C PHE A 163 -20.19 3.65 -0.72
N LEU A 164 -20.27 4.86 -0.18
CA LEU A 164 -19.84 6.07 -0.90
C LEU A 164 -18.34 6.03 -1.21
N VAL A 165 -17.52 5.63 -0.25
CA VAL A 165 -16.06 5.51 -0.43
C VAL A 165 -15.70 4.50 -1.51
N ILE A 166 -16.29 3.28 -1.45
CA ILE A 166 -15.97 2.22 -2.42
C ILE A 166 -16.74 2.36 -3.75
N SER A 167 -17.72 3.28 -3.81
CA SER A 167 -18.64 3.46 -4.97
C SER A 167 -19.26 2.14 -5.46
N ALA A 168 -19.56 1.23 -4.53
CA ALA A 168 -20.15 -0.08 -4.82
C ALA A 168 -20.86 -0.66 -3.62
N GLU A 169 -21.93 -1.42 -3.84
CA GLU A 169 -22.67 -2.07 -2.77
C GLU A 169 -21.82 -3.05 -1.96
N LEU A 170 -21.98 -3.01 -0.66
CA LEU A 170 -21.45 -4.06 0.21
C LEU A 170 -22.21 -5.37 -0.06
N PRO A 171 -21.55 -6.53 0.01
CA PRO A 171 -22.22 -7.81 -0.18
C PRO A 171 -23.21 -8.07 0.97
N LYS A 172 -24.23 -8.87 0.71
CA LYS A 172 -25.23 -9.25 1.73
C LYS A 172 -24.60 -9.78 3.01
N SER A 173 -23.49 -10.51 2.91
CA SER A 173 -22.73 -11.02 4.06
C SER A 173 -22.21 -9.93 4.99
N ALA A 174 -21.90 -8.75 4.50
CA ALA A 174 -21.47 -7.60 5.33
C ALA A 174 -22.59 -7.10 6.28
N TYR A 175 -23.86 -7.29 5.89
CA TYR A 175 -25.01 -6.89 6.67
C TYR A 175 -25.51 -7.98 7.62
N LEU A 176 -25.14 -9.24 7.38
CA LEU A 176 -25.70 -10.39 8.09
C LEU A 176 -24.71 -11.07 9.03
N TYR A 177 -23.42 -11.04 8.72
CA TYR A 177 -22.43 -11.86 9.41
C TYR A 177 -21.29 -11.01 9.99
N PRO A 178 -21.11 -10.99 11.33
CA PRO A 178 -19.96 -10.32 11.95
C PRO A 178 -18.61 -10.82 11.42
N ALA A 179 -18.51 -12.10 11.08
CA ALA A 179 -17.30 -12.71 10.53
C ALA A 179 -16.80 -12.04 9.23
N TRP A 180 -17.67 -11.36 8.46
CA TRP A 180 -17.26 -10.62 7.29
C TRP A 180 -16.34 -9.43 7.64
N TRP A 181 -16.50 -8.88 8.84
CA TRP A 181 -15.71 -7.76 9.35
C TRP A 181 -14.49 -8.19 10.17
N ALA A 182 -14.21 -9.49 10.27
CA ALA A 182 -13.04 -9.99 10.99
C ALA A 182 -11.73 -9.51 10.38
N ASN A 183 -10.72 -9.32 11.24
CA ASN A 183 -9.37 -8.93 10.82
C ASN A 183 -8.57 -10.14 10.34
N ASP A 184 -9.00 -10.75 9.25
CA ASP A 184 -8.36 -11.89 8.62
C ASP A 184 -7.81 -11.47 7.24
N GLY A 185 -6.49 -11.28 7.16
CA GLY A 185 -5.80 -10.81 5.95
C GLY A 185 -5.93 -11.74 4.73
N THR A 186 -6.47 -12.94 4.90
CA THR A 186 -6.78 -13.86 3.78
C THR A 186 -8.04 -13.44 3.02
N HIS A 187 -8.87 -12.59 3.62
CA HIS A 187 -10.07 -12.05 3.01
C HIS A 187 -9.81 -10.69 2.35
N VAL A 188 -10.26 -10.54 1.11
CA VAL A 188 -9.99 -9.34 0.29
C VAL A 188 -10.51 -8.04 0.91
N GLN A 189 -11.61 -8.08 1.63
CA GLN A 189 -12.14 -6.90 2.32
C GLN A 189 -11.26 -6.55 3.54
N ALA A 190 -10.86 -7.55 4.33
CA ALA A 190 -10.01 -7.33 5.51
C ALA A 190 -8.62 -6.82 5.10
N ALA A 191 -8.08 -7.33 4.01
CA ALA A 191 -6.84 -6.81 3.42
C ALA A 191 -6.91 -5.29 3.17
N ALA A 192 -8.09 -4.73 2.85
CA ALA A 192 -8.23 -3.31 2.55
C ALA A 192 -7.91 -2.39 3.74
N TRP A 193 -8.21 -2.77 4.95
CA TRP A 193 -7.88 -1.97 6.13
C TRP A 193 -6.61 -2.44 6.83
N MET A 194 -6.35 -3.76 6.88
CA MET A 194 -5.16 -4.29 7.53
C MET A 194 -3.87 -3.86 6.83
N THR A 195 -3.89 -3.79 5.51
CA THR A 195 -2.75 -3.36 4.69
C THR A 195 -2.26 -1.95 5.04
N VAL A 196 -3.15 -1.08 5.51
CA VAL A 196 -2.84 0.31 5.86
C VAL A 196 -2.83 0.56 7.37
N GLY A 197 -2.62 -0.51 8.15
CA GLY A 197 -2.43 -0.42 9.59
C GLY A 197 -3.70 -0.11 10.38
N TRP A 198 -4.87 -0.50 9.86
CA TRP A 198 -6.14 -0.39 10.58
C TRP A 198 -6.69 -1.78 10.89
N LYS A 199 -7.48 -1.87 11.96
CA LYS A 199 -8.26 -3.05 12.34
C LYS A 199 -9.69 -2.64 12.68
N THR A 200 -10.64 -3.53 12.47
CA THR A 200 -12.00 -3.36 12.98
C THR A 200 -12.05 -3.78 14.43
N THR A 201 -12.73 -3.00 15.29
CA THR A 201 -12.83 -3.26 16.74
C THR A 201 -14.25 -3.37 17.23
N GLU A 202 -15.14 -2.48 16.79
CA GLU A 202 -16.55 -2.50 17.16
C GLU A 202 -17.42 -2.62 15.92
N LEU A 203 -18.37 -3.52 15.96
CA LEU A 203 -19.34 -3.74 14.89
C LEU A 203 -20.76 -3.68 15.46
N ARG A 204 -21.59 -2.83 14.88
CA ARG A 204 -23.02 -2.70 15.18
C ARG A 204 -23.81 -2.97 13.91
N LEU A 205 -24.23 -4.23 13.72
CA LEU A 205 -24.98 -4.65 12.53
C LEU A 205 -26.37 -4.02 12.46
N ASP A 206 -27.06 -3.91 13.60
CA ASP A 206 -28.33 -3.23 13.74
C ASP A 206 -28.24 -1.73 13.39
N GLY A 207 -27.20 -1.06 13.86
CA GLY A 207 -26.88 0.32 13.53
C GLY A 207 -26.14 0.51 12.19
N ARG A 208 -25.77 -0.57 11.51
CA ARG A 208 -25.00 -0.56 10.26
C ARG A 208 -23.74 0.30 10.35
N ARG A 209 -22.96 0.11 11.41
CA ARG A 209 -21.72 0.85 11.67
C ARG A 209 -20.58 -0.09 12.06
N VAL A 210 -19.37 0.32 11.70
CA VAL A 210 -18.14 -0.36 12.09
C VAL A 210 -17.09 0.67 12.49
N THR A 211 -16.37 0.37 13.55
CA THR A 211 -15.27 1.20 14.03
C THR A 211 -13.95 0.58 13.57
N PHE A 212 -13.11 1.41 12.96
CA PHE A 212 -11.73 1.11 12.63
C PHE A 212 -10.81 1.77 13.66
N GLU A 213 -9.78 1.05 14.10
CA GLU A 213 -8.71 1.58 14.93
C GLU A 213 -7.36 1.36 14.28
N ARG A 214 -6.45 2.33 14.44
CA ARG A 214 -5.09 2.23 13.95
C ARG A 214 -4.30 1.27 14.84
N VAL A 215 -3.62 0.31 14.20
CA VAL A 215 -2.69 -0.59 14.88
C VAL A 215 -1.44 0.23 15.22
N THR A 216 -1.07 0.26 16.49
CA THR A 216 0.12 0.94 17.01
C THR A 216 1.35 0.08 16.86
#